data_3218a8a4c3b11ff127f8f9c20dc40bf7
#
_entry.id   3218a8a4c3b11ff127f8f9c20dc40bf7
#
_cell.length_a   1.000
_cell.length_b   1.000
_cell.length_c   1.000
_cell.angle_alpha   90.00
_cell.angle_beta   90.00
_cell.angle_gamma   90.00
#
_symmetry.space_group_name_H-M   'P 1'
#
loop_
_entity.id
_entity.type
_entity.pdbx_description
1 polymer ?
#
loop_
_entity_poly.entity_id
_entity_poly.type
_entity_poly.pdbx_seq_one_letter_code
_entity_poly.pdbx_strand_id
1 'polypeptide(L)'
;LREGASKDEAEWHERLWRLRRQNAEERFRLAKKAVKVGHASLALDLALAAIHEDPDNDSVRRLMGYQQFRGGWYTPFEVERLRTGHVWDDRFGWIRKSHLARYEKGERLCEGRWVSADEDARLRRNINQGWIVVTEHYAVRTNHSLEAGVRLGTQLEALYRVWKQLFLCYYATEEQVIAMFDRRATRWNLPRHRITYFRTRDEYNAALRPVMPGVEQSIGAYLGNSREAYFFADDGRDERTLLHEATHQLFHESRPVHRRAGASANCWVIEGLALFMESLRREGDYYVVGGFDDVRMVAARHRLLVDEFYVPFATLTRYGLPQLQSDPRIATIYSQMTGWAHFMIYHDNGRYRDALVAYAKAVYDGSQDPMLLSRLTRTPYAELDKQYHEFMKKRSP
;
A
#
# COMPACT_ATOMS: atom_id res chain seq x y z
N LEU A 1 10.47 7.62 -30.81
CA LEU A 1 11.11 7.12 -32.04
C LEU A 1 12.63 7.17 -31.87
N ARG A 2 13.36 6.16 -32.39
CA ARG A 2 14.83 6.23 -32.44
C ARG A 2 15.26 7.30 -33.46
N GLU A 3 16.36 8.01 -33.19
CA GLU A 3 17.00 8.85 -34.20
C GLU A 3 17.33 7.99 -35.44
N GLY A 4 16.83 8.38 -36.62
CA GLY A 4 16.98 7.62 -37.86
C GLY A 4 15.85 6.64 -38.20
N ALA A 5 14.71 6.69 -37.52
CA ALA A 5 13.55 5.88 -37.86
C ALA A 5 13.07 6.13 -39.30
N SER A 6 12.68 5.07 -40.02
CA SER A 6 12.12 5.17 -41.38
C SER A 6 10.78 5.91 -41.38
N LYS A 7 10.34 6.35 -42.56
CA LYS A 7 9.03 7.00 -42.72
C LYS A 7 7.89 6.08 -42.33
N ASP A 8 7.99 4.80 -42.62
CA ASP A 8 6.96 3.80 -42.32
C ASP A 8 6.91 3.53 -40.78
N GLU A 9 8.08 3.49 -40.09
CA GLU A 9 8.15 3.40 -38.63
C GLU A 9 7.54 4.61 -37.96
N ALA A 10 7.77 5.81 -38.51
CA ALA A 10 7.20 7.04 -37.99
C ALA A 10 5.67 7.07 -38.16
N GLU A 11 5.15 6.67 -39.31
CA GLU A 11 3.71 6.59 -39.59
C GLU A 11 3.03 5.54 -38.71
N TRP A 12 3.65 4.36 -38.58
CA TRP A 12 3.15 3.31 -37.67
C TRP A 12 3.10 3.78 -36.21
N HIS A 13 4.15 4.45 -35.75
CA HIS A 13 4.23 4.96 -34.39
C HIS A 13 3.15 6.03 -34.14
N GLU A 14 2.94 6.95 -35.08
CA GLU A 14 1.88 7.96 -34.97
C GLU A 14 0.49 7.33 -34.89
N ARG A 15 0.24 6.31 -35.73
CA ARG A 15 -1.01 5.56 -35.73
C ARG A 15 -1.24 4.82 -34.40
N LEU A 16 -0.20 4.17 -33.88
CA LEU A 16 -0.25 3.48 -32.59
C LEU A 16 -0.61 4.46 -31.46
N TRP A 17 0.07 5.61 -31.38
CA TRP A 17 -0.21 6.60 -30.35
C TRP A 17 -1.60 7.21 -30.47
N ARG A 18 -2.11 7.39 -31.66
CA ARG A 18 -3.49 7.82 -31.89
C ARG A 18 -4.50 6.83 -31.34
N LEU A 19 -4.31 5.55 -31.63
CA LEU A 19 -5.17 4.46 -31.10
C LEU A 19 -5.10 4.37 -29.57
N ARG A 20 -3.91 4.48 -29.00
CA ARG A 20 -3.74 4.45 -27.54
C ARG A 20 -4.45 5.62 -26.86
N ARG A 21 -4.36 6.84 -27.39
CA ARG A 21 -5.09 7.99 -26.86
C ARG A 21 -6.61 7.79 -26.93
N GLN A 22 -7.12 7.31 -28.06
CA GLN A 22 -8.55 6.99 -28.21
C GLN A 22 -9.00 5.94 -27.19
N ASN A 23 -8.20 4.90 -26.99
CA ASN A 23 -8.48 3.88 -25.97
C ASN A 23 -8.46 4.45 -24.54
N ALA A 24 -7.51 5.35 -24.23
CA ALA A 24 -7.47 6.05 -22.93
C ALA A 24 -8.73 6.89 -22.68
N GLU A 25 -9.19 7.65 -23.66
CA GLU A 25 -10.41 8.46 -23.57
C GLU A 25 -11.64 7.57 -23.35
N GLU A 26 -11.76 6.47 -24.07
CA GLU A 26 -12.88 5.52 -23.93
C GLU A 26 -12.89 4.87 -22.54
N ARG A 27 -11.72 4.37 -22.06
CA ARG A 27 -11.57 3.82 -20.71
C ARG A 27 -11.97 4.82 -19.63
N PHE A 28 -11.56 6.07 -19.78
CA PHE A 28 -11.93 7.11 -18.82
C PHE A 28 -13.42 7.46 -18.87
N ARG A 29 -14.04 7.43 -20.05
CA ARG A 29 -15.49 7.57 -20.21
C ARG A 29 -16.25 6.43 -19.52
N LEU A 30 -15.77 5.19 -19.65
CA LEU A 30 -16.32 4.02 -18.95
C LEU A 30 -16.12 4.13 -17.42
N ALA A 31 -14.96 4.61 -16.97
CA ALA A 31 -14.69 4.86 -15.55
C ALA A 31 -15.74 5.80 -14.94
N LYS A 32 -16.06 6.90 -15.61
CA LYS A 32 -17.11 7.84 -15.17
C LYS A 32 -18.49 7.20 -15.11
N LYS A 33 -18.82 6.27 -16.00
CA LYS A 33 -20.09 5.52 -15.96
C LYS A 33 -20.07 4.55 -14.77
N ALA A 34 -18.98 3.81 -14.56
CA ALA A 34 -18.84 2.85 -13.46
C ALA A 34 -19.03 3.52 -12.09
N VAL A 35 -18.45 4.71 -11.85
CA VAL A 35 -18.66 5.47 -10.60
C VAL A 35 -20.13 5.80 -10.38
N LYS A 36 -20.84 6.24 -11.40
CA LYS A 36 -22.27 6.63 -11.28
C LYS A 36 -23.20 5.48 -10.90
N VAL A 37 -22.77 4.23 -11.14
CA VAL A 37 -23.54 3.03 -10.77
C VAL A 37 -22.94 2.29 -9.57
N GLY A 38 -22.05 2.95 -8.81
CA GLY A 38 -21.51 2.44 -7.55
C GLY A 38 -20.31 1.49 -7.69
N HIS A 39 -19.72 1.32 -8.88
CA HIS A 39 -18.53 0.45 -9.10
C HIS A 39 -17.24 1.25 -9.02
N ALA A 40 -16.90 1.77 -7.83
CA ALA A 40 -15.77 2.65 -7.62
C ALA A 40 -14.41 1.97 -7.88
N SER A 41 -14.25 0.71 -7.48
CA SER A 41 -13.01 -0.05 -7.73
C SER A 41 -12.76 -0.23 -9.22
N LEU A 42 -13.79 -0.65 -9.98
CA LEU A 42 -13.70 -0.76 -11.44
C LEU A 42 -13.41 0.58 -12.11
N ALA A 43 -14.03 1.66 -11.62
CA ALA A 43 -13.79 2.99 -12.18
C ALA A 43 -12.34 3.42 -12.02
N LEU A 44 -11.72 3.14 -10.88
CA LEU A 44 -10.32 3.47 -10.64
C LEU A 44 -9.39 2.61 -11.50
N ASP A 45 -9.66 1.31 -11.66
CA ASP A 45 -8.90 0.43 -12.55
C ASP A 45 -8.94 0.93 -14.01
N LEU A 46 -10.11 1.33 -14.48
CA LEU A 46 -10.25 1.90 -15.83
C LEU A 46 -9.49 3.22 -15.98
N ALA A 47 -9.48 4.07 -14.96
CA ALA A 47 -8.71 5.32 -14.96
C ALA A 47 -7.20 5.03 -14.99
N LEU A 48 -6.71 4.07 -14.21
CA LEU A 48 -5.30 3.65 -14.23
C LEU A 48 -4.90 3.02 -15.57
N ALA A 49 -5.76 2.18 -16.14
CA ALA A 49 -5.55 1.64 -17.47
C ALA A 49 -5.51 2.75 -18.54
N ALA A 50 -6.28 3.83 -18.36
CA ALA A 50 -6.21 4.99 -19.26
C ALA A 50 -4.88 5.74 -19.15
N ILE A 51 -4.30 5.92 -17.95
CA ILE A 51 -2.95 6.49 -17.78
C ILE A 51 -1.89 5.60 -18.43
N HIS A 52 -2.04 4.28 -18.37
CA HIS A 52 -1.10 3.37 -19.01
C HIS A 52 -1.12 3.50 -20.53
N GLU A 53 -2.29 3.71 -21.12
CA GLU A 53 -2.41 3.97 -22.56
C GLU A 53 -1.91 5.37 -22.95
N ASP A 54 -2.27 6.39 -22.20
CA ASP A 54 -1.86 7.78 -22.44
C ASP A 54 -1.33 8.39 -21.14
N PRO A 55 -0.01 8.30 -20.89
CA PRO A 55 0.62 8.82 -19.68
C PRO A 55 0.45 10.31 -19.46
N ASP A 56 0.18 11.08 -20.52
CA ASP A 56 -0.02 12.53 -20.47
C ASP A 56 -1.49 12.96 -20.46
N ASN A 57 -2.42 12.01 -20.30
CA ASN A 57 -3.84 12.32 -20.24
C ASN A 57 -4.18 13.27 -19.09
N ASP A 58 -4.42 14.54 -19.41
CA ASP A 58 -4.68 15.63 -18.44
C ASP A 58 -5.81 15.27 -17.48
N SER A 59 -6.90 14.71 -18.01
CA SER A 59 -8.10 14.40 -17.22
C SER A 59 -7.81 13.38 -16.13
N VAL A 60 -7.09 12.34 -16.49
CA VAL A 60 -6.79 11.23 -15.57
C VAL A 60 -5.65 11.60 -14.62
N ARG A 61 -4.64 12.31 -15.10
CA ARG A 61 -3.56 12.83 -14.23
C ARG A 61 -4.11 13.72 -13.12
N ARG A 62 -5.02 14.65 -13.47
CA ARG A 62 -5.69 15.51 -12.46
C ARG A 62 -6.59 14.72 -11.53
N LEU A 63 -7.32 13.71 -12.03
CA LEU A 63 -8.08 12.79 -11.19
C LEU A 63 -7.20 12.15 -10.12
N MET A 64 -5.97 11.75 -10.49
CA MET A 64 -5.01 11.12 -9.59
C MET A 64 -4.27 12.12 -8.70
N GLY A 65 -4.60 13.42 -8.77
CA GLY A 65 -4.03 14.48 -7.95
C GLY A 65 -2.76 15.13 -8.49
N TYR A 66 -2.36 14.81 -9.73
CA TYR A 66 -1.20 15.44 -10.37
C TYR A 66 -1.54 16.79 -10.99
N GLN A 67 -0.56 17.65 -11.08
CA GLN A 67 -0.60 18.94 -11.80
C GLN A 67 0.63 19.09 -12.70
N GLN A 68 0.48 19.81 -13.80
CA GLN A 68 1.62 20.12 -14.67
C GLN A 68 2.51 21.19 -14.06
N PHE A 69 3.81 20.93 -14.07
CA PHE A 69 4.83 21.87 -13.65
C PHE A 69 6.12 21.66 -14.45
N ARG A 70 6.65 22.70 -15.12
CA ARG A 70 7.88 22.66 -15.92
C ARG A 70 7.94 21.50 -16.92
N GLY A 71 6.81 21.20 -17.57
CA GLY A 71 6.70 20.15 -18.59
C GLY A 71 6.54 18.73 -18.07
N GLY A 72 6.44 18.53 -16.75
CA GLY A 72 6.17 17.22 -16.13
C GLY A 72 4.91 17.20 -15.28
N TRP A 73 4.51 16.01 -14.85
CA TRP A 73 3.38 15.77 -13.96
C TRP A 73 3.89 15.49 -12.54
N TYR A 74 3.45 16.30 -11.59
CA TYR A 74 3.89 16.24 -10.20
C TYR A 74 2.72 16.39 -9.26
N THR A 75 2.83 15.83 -8.04
CA THR A 75 1.89 16.09 -6.97
C THR A 75 2.05 17.55 -6.44
N PRO A 76 1.06 18.10 -5.74
CA PRO A 76 1.20 19.41 -5.10
C PRO A 76 2.40 19.51 -4.15
N PHE A 77 2.70 18.43 -3.43
CA PHE A 77 3.86 18.32 -2.54
C PHE A 77 5.19 18.41 -3.32
N GLU A 78 5.32 17.66 -4.40
CA GLU A 78 6.51 17.69 -5.26
C GLU A 78 6.71 19.08 -5.88
N VAL A 79 5.63 19.71 -6.36
CA VAL A 79 5.71 21.07 -6.91
C VAL A 79 6.21 22.08 -5.88
N GLU A 80 5.76 21.99 -4.63
CA GLU A 80 6.26 22.83 -3.55
C GLU A 80 7.76 22.65 -3.33
N ARG A 81 8.24 21.39 -3.30
CA ARG A 81 9.66 21.05 -3.18
C ARG A 81 10.49 21.59 -4.35
N LEU A 82 10.02 21.38 -5.58
CA LEU A 82 10.69 21.85 -6.79
C LEU A 82 10.75 23.40 -6.85
N ARG A 83 9.69 24.09 -6.40
CA ARG A 83 9.66 25.56 -6.33
C ARG A 83 10.67 26.12 -5.34
N THR A 84 10.92 25.40 -4.25
CA THR A 84 11.91 25.79 -3.22
C THR A 84 13.32 25.32 -3.56
N GLY A 85 13.56 24.85 -4.80
CA GLY A 85 14.89 24.47 -5.30
C GLY A 85 15.38 23.12 -4.81
N HIS A 86 14.47 22.26 -4.29
CA HIS A 86 14.81 20.89 -3.95
C HIS A 86 14.66 19.97 -5.16
N VAL A 87 15.41 18.87 -5.13
CA VAL A 87 15.31 17.74 -6.07
C VAL A 87 15.23 16.46 -5.26
N TRP A 88 14.57 15.46 -5.81
CA TRP A 88 14.61 14.10 -5.24
C TRP A 88 15.88 13.39 -5.73
N ASP A 89 16.59 12.76 -4.81
CA ASP A 89 17.69 11.82 -5.08
C ASP A 89 17.38 10.50 -4.38
N ASP A 90 17.55 9.37 -5.07
CA ASP A 90 17.16 8.04 -4.55
C ASP A 90 18.00 7.57 -3.36
N ARG A 91 19.13 8.23 -3.06
CA ARG A 91 19.97 7.97 -1.89
C ARG A 91 19.72 8.94 -0.75
N PHE A 92 19.42 10.22 -1.07
CA PHE A 92 19.41 11.30 -0.09
C PHE A 92 18.02 11.91 0.13
N GLY A 93 17.01 11.51 -0.64
CA GLY A 93 15.65 12.07 -0.57
C GLY A 93 15.57 13.49 -1.12
N TRP A 94 14.66 14.29 -0.57
CA TRP A 94 14.51 15.70 -0.98
C TRP A 94 15.64 16.56 -0.42
N ILE A 95 16.57 16.98 -1.27
CA ILE A 95 17.67 17.89 -0.93
C ILE A 95 17.70 19.09 -1.86
N ARG A 96 18.32 20.18 -1.42
CA ARG A 96 18.55 21.34 -2.30
C ARG A 96 19.46 20.94 -3.46
N LYS A 97 19.10 21.30 -4.68
CA LYS A 97 19.88 21.01 -5.89
C LYS A 97 21.34 21.47 -5.76
N SER A 98 21.56 22.63 -5.11
CA SER A 98 22.91 23.18 -4.84
C SER A 98 23.75 22.34 -3.88
N HIS A 99 23.15 21.44 -3.11
CA HIS A 99 23.85 20.58 -2.15
C HIS A 99 24.24 19.22 -2.73
N LEU A 100 23.62 18.79 -3.85
CA LEU A 100 23.75 17.45 -4.41
C LEU A 100 25.22 17.05 -4.61
N ALA A 101 26.03 17.89 -5.27
CA ALA A 101 27.43 17.61 -5.55
C ALA A 101 28.28 17.40 -4.26
N ARG A 102 27.92 18.05 -3.16
CA ARG A 102 28.59 17.83 -1.86
C ARG A 102 28.17 16.51 -1.23
N TYR A 103 26.87 16.17 -1.28
CA TYR A 103 26.37 14.88 -0.82
C TYR A 103 27.00 13.71 -1.58
N GLU A 104 27.18 13.84 -2.89
CA GLU A 104 27.88 12.86 -3.73
C GLU A 104 29.36 12.66 -3.36
N LYS A 105 30.00 13.73 -2.86
CA LYS A 105 31.38 13.68 -2.34
C LYS A 105 31.47 13.16 -0.89
N GLY A 106 30.37 12.70 -0.30
CA GLY A 106 30.35 12.17 1.06
C GLY A 106 30.21 13.22 2.16
N GLU A 107 29.86 14.47 1.82
CA GLU A 107 29.56 15.49 2.82
C GLU A 107 28.07 15.48 3.17
N ARG A 108 27.74 15.88 4.38
CA ARG A 108 26.36 16.00 4.89
C ARG A 108 26.18 17.35 5.59
N LEU A 109 25.01 17.95 5.40
CA LEU A 109 24.66 19.20 6.11
C LEU A 109 24.01 18.83 7.45
N CYS A 110 24.72 19.09 8.55
CA CYS A 110 24.28 18.85 9.90
C CYS A 110 24.22 20.18 10.66
N GLU A 111 23.05 20.61 11.12
CA GLU A 111 22.86 21.84 11.90
C GLU A 111 23.55 23.09 11.30
N GLY A 112 23.45 23.22 9.97
CA GLY A 112 24.04 24.36 9.23
C GLY A 112 25.53 24.22 8.91
N ARG A 113 26.20 23.14 9.34
CA ARG A 113 27.62 22.87 9.08
C ARG A 113 27.77 21.67 8.15
N TRP A 114 28.80 21.70 7.33
CA TRP A 114 29.18 20.55 6.52
C TRP A 114 30.13 19.65 7.28
N VAL A 115 29.74 18.39 7.39
CA VAL A 115 30.52 17.32 8.06
C VAL A 115 30.68 16.13 7.10
N SER A 116 31.59 15.19 7.44
CA SER A 116 31.65 13.94 6.68
C SER A 116 30.43 13.05 6.92
N ALA A 117 30.15 12.13 5.99
CA ALA A 117 29.08 11.16 6.17
C ALA A 117 29.25 10.30 7.43
N ASP A 118 30.49 9.93 7.76
CA ASP A 118 30.79 9.16 8.98
C ASP A 118 30.57 9.96 10.27
N GLU A 119 30.88 11.24 10.23
CA GLU A 119 30.62 12.14 11.37
C GLU A 119 29.11 12.35 11.57
N ASP A 120 28.36 12.62 10.50
CA ASP A 120 26.89 12.72 10.55
C ASP A 120 26.28 11.41 11.09
N ALA A 121 26.76 10.25 10.63
CA ALA A 121 26.29 8.95 11.13
C ALA A 121 26.57 8.76 12.62
N ARG A 122 27.72 9.24 13.13
CA ARG A 122 28.00 9.20 14.59
C ARG A 122 27.06 10.09 15.37
N LEU A 123 26.80 11.32 14.89
CA LEU A 123 25.88 12.26 15.51
C LEU A 123 24.45 11.73 15.55
N ARG A 124 24.06 10.94 14.52
CA ARG A 124 22.70 10.39 14.37
C ARG A 124 22.47 9.03 15.05
N ARG A 125 23.45 8.50 15.80
CA ARG A 125 23.31 7.20 16.49
C ARG A 125 22.16 7.12 17.47
N ASN A 126 21.87 8.21 18.18
CA ASN A 126 20.68 8.28 19.02
C ASN A 126 19.46 8.49 18.14
N ILE A 127 18.46 7.59 18.25
CA ILE A 127 17.23 7.67 17.44
C ILE A 127 16.50 9.01 17.57
N ASN A 128 16.56 9.66 18.72
CA ASN A 128 15.96 10.98 18.91
C ASN A 128 16.65 12.08 18.09
N GLN A 129 17.90 11.86 17.68
CA GLN A 129 18.69 12.72 16.82
C GLN A 129 18.83 12.14 15.40
N GLY A 130 18.16 11.01 15.10
CA GLY A 130 18.20 10.32 13.83
C GLY A 130 17.80 11.19 12.64
N TRP A 131 18.16 10.75 11.45
CA TRP A 131 17.68 11.40 10.22
C TRP A 131 16.16 11.37 10.17
N ILE A 132 15.56 12.42 9.64
CA ILE A 132 14.12 12.48 9.32
C ILE A 132 13.98 12.62 7.81
N VAL A 133 13.58 11.54 7.16
CA VAL A 133 13.25 11.53 5.74
C VAL A 133 11.77 11.81 5.58
N VAL A 134 11.46 12.90 4.88
CA VAL A 134 10.09 13.33 4.64
C VAL A 134 9.73 13.07 3.19
N THR A 135 8.72 12.24 2.98
CA THR A 135 8.05 12.03 1.68
C THR A 135 6.68 12.72 1.67
N GLU A 136 5.87 12.48 0.67
CA GLU A 136 4.53 13.11 0.62
C GLU A 136 3.65 12.65 1.78
N HIS A 137 3.61 11.34 2.06
CA HIS A 137 2.69 10.74 3.02
C HIS A 137 3.37 10.21 4.29
N TYR A 138 4.70 10.16 4.33
CA TYR A 138 5.45 9.62 5.46
C TYR A 138 6.50 10.56 6.01
N ALA A 139 6.79 10.39 7.29
CA ALA A 139 7.94 10.94 7.98
C ALA A 139 8.69 9.78 8.65
N VAL A 140 9.82 9.39 8.08
CA VAL A 140 10.65 8.27 8.54
C VAL A 140 11.80 8.80 9.37
N ARG A 141 11.80 8.50 10.67
CA ARG A 141 12.93 8.73 11.57
C ARG A 141 13.80 7.48 11.61
N THR A 142 15.10 7.63 11.44
CA THR A 142 16.03 6.49 11.51
C THR A 142 17.38 6.89 12.07
N ASN A 143 18.03 5.96 12.76
CA ASN A 143 19.44 6.05 13.17
C ASN A 143 20.30 4.96 12.48
N HIS A 144 19.77 4.31 11.45
CA HIS A 144 20.50 3.32 10.66
C HIS A 144 21.39 4.01 9.63
N SER A 145 20.81 4.62 8.60
CA SER A 145 21.48 5.48 7.60
C SER A 145 20.44 6.34 6.88
N LEU A 146 20.88 7.46 6.30
CA LEU A 146 20.01 8.33 5.48
C LEU A 146 19.44 7.54 4.30
N GLU A 147 20.29 6.79 3.62
CA GLU A 147 19.95 5.99 2.44
C GLU A 147 18.91 4.90 2.77
N ALA A 148 19.02 4.26 3.95
CA ALA A 148 18.03 3.28 4.39
C ALA A 148 16.68 3.95 4.68
N GLY A 149 16.68 5.13 5.30
CA GLY A 149 15.47 5.91 5.53
C GLY A 149 14.79 6.32 4.22
N VAL A 150 15.57 6.68 3.20
CA VAL A 150 15.05 7.06 1.87
C VAL A 150 14.45 5.83 1.15
N ARG A 151 15.15 4.70 1.14
CA ARG A 151 14.61 3.45 0.56
C ARG A 151 13.30 3.06 1.23
N LEU A 152 13.25 3.07 2.56
CA LEU A 152 12.04 2.77 3.31
C LEU A 152 10.90 3.74 2.97
N GLY A 153 11.17 5.05 2.94
CA GLY A 153 10.17 6.05 2.54
C GLY A 153 9.63 5.82 1.14
N THR A 154 10.48 5.46 0.19
CA THR A 154 10.08 5.13 -1.20
C THR A 154 9.18 3.90 -1.26
N GLN A 155 9.49 2.84 -0.51
CA GLN A 155 8.67 1.64 -0.43
C GLN A 155 7.30 1.91 0.20
N LEU A 156 7.27 2.70 1.27
CA LEU A 156 6.03 3.11 1.93
C LEU A 156 5.14 3.97 1.03
N GLU A 157 5.73 4.87 0.22
CA GLU A 157 4.97 5.61 -0.78
C GLU A 157 4.37 4.69 -1.87
N ALA A 158 5.08 3.64 -2.26
CA ALA A 158 4.56 2.63 -3.17
C ALA A 158 3.39 1.87 -2.53
N LEU A 159 3.53 1.44 -1.26
CA LEU A 159 2.46 0.81 -0.49
C LEU A 159 1.23 1.73 -0.40
N TYR A 160 1.43 3.00 -0.01
CA TYR A 160 0.35 3.99 0.10
C TYR A 160 -0.41 4.14 -1.21
N ARG A 161 0.31 4.25 -2.33
CA ARG A 161 -0.27 4.39 -3.67
C ARG A 161 -1.16 3.21 -4.04
N VAL A 162 -0.67 1.99 -3.86
CA VAL A 162 -1.42 0.76 -4.18
C VAL A 162 -2.58 0.57 -3.20
N TRP A 163 -2.36 0.78 -1.91
CA TRP A 163 -3.41 0.72 -0.89
C TRP A 163 -4.54 1.72 -1.19
N LYS A 164 -4.20 2.96 -1.52
CA LYS A 164 -5.17 4.00 -1.88
C LYS A 164 -6.03 3.62 -3.08
N GLN A 165 -5.46 2.92 -4.05
CA GLN A 165 -6.17 2.44 -5.22
C GLN A 165 -7.13 1.29 -4.89
N LEU A 166 -6.66 0.31 -4.12
CA LEU A 166 -7.45 -0.87 -3.80
C LEU A 166 -8.61 -0.56 -2.83
N PHE A 167 -8.39 0.38 -1.91
CA PHE A 167 -9.30 0.63 -0.78
C PHE A 167 -9.94 2.02 -0.82
N LEU A 168 -10.17 2.59 -2.02
CA LEU A 168 -10.76 3.93 -2.18
C LEU A 168 -12.01 4.14 -1.33
N CYS A 169 -12.99 3.24 -1.40
CA CYS A 169 -14.25 3.34 -0.65
C CYS A 169 -14.12 3.04 0.85
N TYR A 170 -12.96 2.65 1.33
CA TYR A 170 -12.70 2.52 2.76
C TYR A 170 -12.57 3.89 3.43
N TYR A 171 -11.85 4.83 2.82
CA TYR A 171 -11.56 6.15 3.37
C TYR A 171 -12.35 7.28 2.72
N ALA A 172 -12.93 7.06 1.53
CA ALA A 172 -13.74 8.02 0.79
C ALA A 172 -15.23 7.70 0.90
N THR A 173 -16.07 8.74 0.93
CA THR A 173 -17.52 8.58 0.75
C THR A 173 -17.84 8.46 -0.74
N GLU A 174 -19.05 7.96 -1.05
CA GLU A 174 -19.52 7.86 -2.44
C GLU A 174 -19.53 9.22 -3.13
N GLU A 175 -20.02 10.27 -2.43
CA GLU A 175 -20.05 11.65 -2.94
C GLU A 175 -18.64 12.18 -3.22
N GLN A 176 -17.68 11.83 -2.38
CA GLN A 176 -16.27 12.20 -2.59
C GLN A 176 -15.68 11.50 -3.80
N VAL A 177 -16.00 10.22 -4.00
CA VAL A 177 -15.56 9.47 -5.18
C VAL A 177 -16.16 10.06 -6.45
N ILE A 178 -17.46 10.33 -6.47
CA ILE A 178 -18.15 10.99 -7.60
C ILE A 178 -17.52 12.36 -7.88
N ALA A 179 -17.32 13.18 -6.83
CA ALA A 179 -16.72 14.50 -6.94
C ALA A 179 -15.32 14.45 -7.56
N MET A 180 -14.51 13.44 -7.21
CA MET A 180 -13.19 13.21 -7.77
C MET A 180 -13.26 12.99 -9.29
N PHE A 181 -14.18 12.16 -9.78
CA PHE A 181 -14.37 11.90 -11.21
C PHE A 181 -15.01 13.08 -11.98
N ASP A 182 -15.76 13.94 -11.28
CA ASP A 182 -16.32 15.19 -11.84
C ASP A 182 -15.36 16.38 -11.77
N ARG A 183 -14.08 16.15 -11.43
CA ARG A 183 -13.03 17.19 -11.25
C ARG A 183 -13.36 18.24 -10.20
N ARG A 184 -14.24 17.93 -9.25
CA ARG A 184 -14.46 18.76 -8.08
C ARG A 184 -13.36 18.48 -7.07
N ALA A 185 -12.72 19.53 -6.54
CA ALA A 185 -11.57 19.36 -5.63
C ALA A 185 -11.95 18.56 -4.39
N THR A 186 -11.40 17.36 -4.27
CA THR A 186 -11.45 16.56 -3.04
C THR A 186 -10.07 16.67 -2.39
N ARG A 187 -9.97 17.40 -1.29
CA ARG A 187 -8.72 17.45 -0.51
C ARG A 187 -8.78 16.42 0.60
N TRP A 188 -7.88 15.45 0.55
CA TRP A 188 -7.61 14.50 1.61
C TRP A 188 -6.47 15.10 2.46
N ASN A 189 -6.82 15.76 3.55
CA ASN A 189 -5.79 16.33 4.44
C ASN A 189 -5.47 15.31 5.55
N LEU A 190 -4.82 14.21 5.18
CA LEU A 190 -4.32 13.24 6.14
C LEU A 190 -2.94 13.71 6.64
N PRO A 191 -2.67 13.65 7.95
CA PRO A 191 -1.33 13.87 8.48
C PRO A 191 -0.38 12.81 7.94
N ARG A 192 0.92 13.14 7.85
CA ARG A 192 1.92 12.15 7.48
C ARG A 192 1.98 11.02 8.50
N HIS A 193 2.08 9.81 7.99
CA HIS A 193 2.30 8.62 8.79
C HIS A 193 3.71 8.65 9.38
N ARG A 194 3.83 8.41 10.68
CA ARG A 194 5.12 8.43 11.36
C ARG A 194 5.71 7.03 11.44
N ILE A 195 6.98 6.92 11.09
CA ILE A 195 7.75 5.68 11.13
C ILE A 195 9.01 5.92 11.93
N THR A 196 9.32 5.02 12.85
CA THR A 196 10.62 4.95 13.52
C THR A 196 11.32 3.66 13.11
N TYR A 197 12.49 3.80 12.48
CA TYR A 197 13.30 2.71 11.95
C TYR A 197 14.64 2.65 12.68
N PHE A 198 14.72 1.73 13.65
CA PHE A 198 15.91 1.54 14.48
C PHE A 198 17.03 0.85 13.71
N ARG A 199 18.26 1.17 14.08
CA ARG A 199 19.46 0.52 13.51
C ARG A 199 19.57 -0.94 13.92
N THR A 200 19.14 -1.30 15.13
CA THR A 200 19.26 -2.66 15.65
C THR A 200 17.97 -3.11 16.36
N ARG A 201 17.80 -4.43 16.44
CA ARG A 201 16.73 -5.06 17.21
C ARG A 201 16.77 -4.70 18.70
N ASP A 202 17.96 -4.61 19.27
CA ASP A 202 18.13 -4.28 20.68
C ASP A 202 17.63 -2.87 20.99
N GLU A 203 17.90 -1.90 20.11
CA GLU A 203 17.38 -0.53 20.23
C GLU A 203 15.84 -0.51 20.13
N TYR A 204 15.28 -1.26 19.18
CA TYR A 204 13.83 -1.43 19.02
C TYR A 204 13.20 -2.06 20.26
N ASN A 205 13.74 -3.16 20.76
CA ASN A 205 13.25 -3.84 21.96
C ASN A 205 13.34 -2.91 23.19
N ALA A 206 14.46 -2.22 23.36
CA ALA A 206 14.65 -1.31 24.49
C ALA A 206 13.64 -0.15 24.47
N ALA A 207 13.34 0.40 23.29
CA ALA A 207 12.41 1.50 23.12
C ALA A 207 10.94 1.07 23.36
N LEU A 208 10.55 -0.14 22.93
CA LEU A 208 9.15 -0.57 22.97
C LEU A 208 8.78 -1.42 24.19
N ARG A 209 9.74 -2.02 24.89
CA ARG A 209 9.47 -2.87 26.08
C ARG A 209 8.57 -2.19 27.13
N PRO A 210 8.66 -0.88 27.41
CA PRO A 210 7.78 -0.23 28.38
C PRO A 210 6.31 -0.17 27.98
N VAL A 211 6.00 -0.23 26.67
CA VAL A 211 4.65 -0.06 26.11
C VAL A 211 4.11 -1.31 25.43
N MET A 212 4.98 -2.29 25.15
CA MET A 212 4.67 -3.54 24.47
C MET A 212 5.37 -4.73 25.15
N PRO A 213 4.77 -5.32 26.18
CA PRO A 213 5.29 -6.55 26.79
C PRO A 213 5.40 -7.67 25.71
N GLY A 214 6.52 -8.39 25.69
CA GLY A 214 6.76 -9.43 24.70
C GLY A 214 7.25 -8.93 23.33
N VAL A 215 7.71 -7.70 23.25
CA VAL A 215 8.25 -7.09 22.02
C VAL A 215 9.38 -7.91 21.38
N GLU A 216 10.08 -8.71 22.16
CA GLU A 216 11.14 -9.60 21.69
C GLU A 216 10.67 -10.65 20.66
N GLN A 217 9.38 -10.95 20.62
CA GLN A 217 8.77 -11.85 19.64
C GLN A 217 8.30 -11.11 18.38
N SER A 218 8.21 -9.78 18.45
CA SER A 218 7.77 -8.93 17.35
C SER A 218 8.91 -8.67 16.37
N ILE A 219 8.56 -8.51 15.11
CA ILE A 219 9.46 -8.13 14.02
C ILE A 219 9.18 -6.74 13.45
N GLY A 220 8.13 -6.11 13.91
CA GLY A 220 7.67 -4.75 13.67
C GLY A 220 6.41 -4.54 14.48
N ALA A 221 5.98 -3.30 14.65
CA ALA A 221 4.76 -3.01 15.38
C ALA A 221 4.15 -1.67 14.94
N TYR A 222 2.84 -1.63 14.76
CA TYR A 222 2.09 -0.39 14.72
C TYR A 222 1.40 -0.15 16.06
N LEU A 223 1.66 0.99 16.69
CA LEU A 223 1.04 1.40 17.93
C LEU A 223 -0.01 2.49 17.69
N GLY A 224 -1.28 2.12 17.76
CA GLY A 224 -2.41 3.05 17.51
C GLY A 224 -2.45 4.25 18.47
N ASN A 225 -2.01 4.07 19.72
CA ASN A 225 -1.98 5.16 20.72
C ASN A 225 -0.98 6.27 20.36
N SER A 226 0.20 5.90 19.85
CA SER A 226 1.20 6.86 19.37
C SER A 226 0.99 7.27 17.92
N ARG A 227 0.18 6.52 17.17
CA ARG A 227 0.01 6.63 15.70
C ARG A 227 1.38 6.58 15.01
N GLU A 228 2.14 5.54 15.29
CA GLU A 228 3.50 5.37 14.79
C GLU A 228 3.81 3.90 14.59
N ALA A 229 4.46 3.57 13.47
CA ALA A 229 4.96 2.24 13.22
C ALA A 229 6.47 2.19 13.48
N TYR A 230 6.91 1.07 14.04
CA TYR A 230 8.26 0.85 14.53
C TYR A 230 8.86 -0.37 13.86
N PHE A 231 10.07 -0.20 13.35
CA PHE A 231 10.83 -1.25 12.67
C PHE A 231 12.29 -1.19 13.07
N PHE A 232 13.05 -2.21 12.74
CA PHE A 232 14.50 -2.23 12.92
C PHE A 232 15.18 -2.88 11.71
N ALA A 233 16.43 -2.47 11.46
CA ALA A 233 17.27 -3.05 10.43
C ALA A 233 17.69 -4.46 10.85
N ASP A 234 17.60 -5.39 9.91
CA ASP A 234 18.10 -6.75 10.06
C ASP A 234 18.64 -7.23 8.70
N ASP A 235 19.91 -7.53 8.66
CA ASP A 235 20.57 -8.01 7.45
C ASP A 235 20.00 -9.36 7.04
N GLY A 236 19.20 -9.37 5.97
CA GLY A 236 18.59 -10.57 5.39
C GLY A 236 17.11 -10.78 5.69
N ARG A 237 16.44 -9.84 6.36
CA ARG A 237 14.98 -9.95 6.56
C ARG A 237 14.17 -9.55 5.35
N ASP A 238 13.07 -10.27 5.24
CA ASP A 238 12.00 -10.00 4.31
C ASP A 238 11.32 -8.65 4.67
N GLU A 239 11.31 -7.71 3.74
CA GLU A 239 10.65 -6.40 3.86
C GLU A 239 9.12 -6.51 4.04
N ARG A 240 8.56 -7.70 3.94
CA ARG A 240 7.13 -7.99 4.02
C ARG A 240 6.49 -7.57 5.33
N THR A 241 7.17 -7.82 6.45
CA THR A 241 6.66 -7.40 7.77
C THR A 241 6.47 -5.90 7.86
N LEU A 242 7.34 -5.15 7.21
CA LEU A 242 7.24 -3.70 7.13
C LEU A 242 5.98 -3.27 6.39
N LEU A 243 5.68 -3.93 5.26
CA LEU A 243 4.44 -3.68 4.51
C LEU A 243 3.19 -4.08 5.31
N HIS A 244 3.28 -5.16 6.10
CA HIS A 244 2.21 -5.63 6.99
C HIS A 244 1.81 -4.55 8.01
N GLU A 245 2.76 -4.12 8.84
CA GLU A 245 2.50 -3.15 9.90
C GLU A 245 2.14 -1.77 9.35
N ALA A 246 2.78 -1.35 8.26
CA ALA A 246 2.40 -0.11 7.58
C ALA A 246 0.98 -0.19 6.97
N THR A 247 0.51 -1.38 6.58
CA THR A 247 -0.88 -1.57 6.13
C THR A 247 -1.86 -1.38 7.29
N HIS A 248 -1.57 -1.93 8.47
CA HIS A 248 -2.37 -1.64 9.66
C HIS A 248 -2.42 -0.15 9.97
N GLN A 249 -1.27 0.55 9.88
CA GLN A 249 -1.20 1.99 10.05
C GLN A 249 -2.12 2.72 9.07
N LEU A 250 -2.09 2.37 7.78
CA LEU A 250 -2.92 3.00 6.77
C LEU A 250 -4.42 2.83 7.05
N PHE A 251 -4.86 1.62 7.42
CA PHE A 251 -6.26 1.39 7.80
C PHE A 251 -6.66 2.16 9.06
N HIS A 252 -5.79 2.24 10.06
CA HIS A 252 -6.08 2.91 11.32
C HIS A 252 -6.03 4.45 11.23
N GLU A 253 -5.21 5.01 10.35
CA GLU A 253 -4.97 6.45 10.31
C GLU A 253 -5.77 7.19 9.24
N SER A 254 -6.28 6.49 8.22
CA SER A 254 -7.03 7.08 7.12
C SER A 254 -8.44 7.54 7.49
N ARG A 255 -8.97 7.02 8.62
CA ARG A 255 -10.30 7.36 9.17
C ARG A 255 -10.38 6.99 10.65
N PRO A 256 -11.37 7.51 11.39
CA PRO A 256 -11.62 7.04 12.76
C PRO A 256 -11.91 5.54 12.78
N VAL A 257 -11.30 4.82 13.73
CA VAL A 257 -11.44 3.37 13.91
C VAL A 257 -12.03 3.09 15.29
N HIS A 258 -12.97 2.16 15.34
CA HIS A 258 -13.58 1.75 16.59
C HIS A 258 -12.62 0.84 17.38
N ARG A 259 -12.47 1.13 18.70
CA ARG A 259 -11.52 0.38 19.59
C ARG A 259 -11.76 -1.13 19.69
N ARG A 260 -12.93 -1.62 19.26
CA ARG A 260 -13.31 -3.04 19.24
C ARG A 260 -13.23 -3.66 17.84
N ALA A 261 -12.60 -3.01 16.87
CA ALA A 261 -12.44 -3.57 15.54
C ALA A 261 -11.79 -4.96 15.63
N GLY A 262 -12.46 -5.98 15.09
CA GLY A 262 -11.98 -7.38 15.10
C GLY A 262 -11.89 -8.06 16.47
N ALA A 263 -12.40 -7.45 17.54
CA ALA A 263 -12.18 -7.95 18.92
C ALA A 263 -12.85 -9.29 19.20
N SER A 264 -14.07 -9.51 18.72
CA SER A 264 -14.84 -10.75 19.01
C SER A 264 -15.34 -11.48 17.78
N ALA A 265 -15.18 -10.90 16.59
CA ALA A 265 -15.47 -11.53 15.29
C ALA A 265 -14.77 -10.78 14.16
N ASN A 266 -14.71 -11.40 12.98
CA ASN A 266 -14.23 -10.79 11.74
C ASN A 266 -12.76 -10.34 11.74
N CYS A 267 -11.93 -10.82 12.70
CA CYS A 267 -10.52 -10.47 12.80
C CYS A 267 -9.74 -10.81 11.51
N TRP A 268 -10.18 -11.85 10.79
CA TRP A 268 -9.52 -12.33 9.59
C TRP A 268 -9.31 -11.25 8.52
N VAL A 269 -10.23 -10.30 8.36
CA VAL A 269 -10.10 -9.27 7.30
C VAL A 269 -9.02 -8.26 7.64
N ILE A 270 -8.81 -7.96 8.92
CA ILE A 270 -7.76 -7.06 9.40
C ILE A 270 -6.39 -7.64 9.06
N GLU A 271 -6.15 -8.88 9.49
CA GLU A 271 -4.89 -9.59 9.23
C GLU A 271 -4.76 -9.99 7.75
N GLY A 272 -5.83 -10.51 7.15
CA GLY A 272 -5.81 -10.98 5.76
C GLY A 272 -5.48 -9.89 4.75
N LEU A 273 -5.92 -8.65 4.97
CA LEU A 273 -5.57 -7.52 4.12
C LEU A 273 -4.12 -7.08 4.32
N ALA A 274 -3.61 -7.10 5.56
CA ALA A 274 -2.20 -6.82 5.84
C ALA A 274 -1.29 -7.87 5.21
N LEU A 275 -1.63 -9.16 5.37
CA LEU A 275 -0.92 -10.30 4.74
C LEU A 275 -0.96 -10.24 3.20
N PHE A 276 -2.07 -9.80 2.62
CA PHE A 276 -2.19 -9.61 1.18
C PHE A 276 -1.24 -8.50 0.68
N MET A 277 -1.17 -7.38 1.39
CA MET A 277 -0.29 -6.26 1.03
C MET A 277 1.21 -6.57 1.20
N GLU A 278 1.58 -7.60 1.96
CA GLU A 278 2.96 -8.11 2.02
C GLU A 278 3.49 -8.58 0.65
N SER A 279 2.60 -8.94 -0.27
CA SER A 279 2.94 -9.39 -1.62
C SER A 279 3.32 -8.26 -2.57
N LEU A 280 3.24 -6.99 -2.13
CA LEU A 280 3.58 -5.84 -2.96
C LEU A 280 5.04 -5.88 -3.37
N ARG A 281 5.28 -5.86 -4.68
CA ARG A 281 6.62 -5.83 -5.27
C ARG A 281 6.67 -4.92 -6.48
N ARG A 282 7.85 -4.42 -6.78
CA ARG A 282 8.10 -3.65 -7.99
C ARG A 282 8.58 -4.58 -9.10
N GLU A 283 7.96 -4.50 -10.26
CA GLU A 283 8.36 -5.18 -11.49
C GLU A 283 8.56 -4.14 -12.60
N GLY A 284 9.80 -3.79 -12.86
CA GLY A 284 10.13 -2.70 -13.80
C GLY A 284 9.53 -1.37 -13.36
N ASP A 285 8.63 -0.83 -14.19
CA ASP A 285 7.94 0.44 -13.91
C ASP A 285 6.56 0.27 -13.22
N TYR A 286 6.19 -0.96 -12.88
CA TYR A 286 4.92 -1.31 -12.27
C TYR A 286 5.07 -1.79 -10.84
N TYR A 287 3.99 -1.69 -10.10
CA TYR A 287 3.81 -2.37 -8.82
C TYR A 287 2.83 -3.51 -9.00
N VAL A 288 3.19 -4.68 -8.51
CA VAL A 288 2.35 -5.88 -8.50
C VAL A 288 2.01 -6.19 -7.05
N VAL A 289 0.76 -6.50 -6.79
CA VAL A 289 0.30 -6.99 -5.49
C VAL A 289 -0.51 -8.25 -5.69
N GLY A 290 -0.31 -9.24 -4.85
CA GLY A 290 -0.87 -10.57 -5.04
C GLY A 290 -0.11 -11.39 -6.09
N GLY A 291 -0.81 -12.38 -6.64
CA GLY A 291 -0.27 -13.33 -7.62
C GLY A 291 -0.18 -14.75 -7.06
N PHE A 292 -0.34 -15.73 -7.94
CA PHE A 292 -0.25 -17.15 -7.56
C PHE A 292 1.19 -17.59 -7.26
N ASP A 293 2.17 -16.78 -7.62
CA ASP A 293 3.60 -16.94 -7.37
C ASP A 293 4.04 -16.33 -6.03
N ASP A 294 3.19 -15.54 -5.36
CA ASP A 294 3.49 -15.04 -4.02
C ASP A 294 3.62 -16.19 -3.02
N VAL A 295 4.63 -16.11 -2.15
CA VAL A 295 5.00 -17.19 -1.23
C VAL A 295 3.87 -17.56 -0.26
N ARG A 296 3.06 -16.57 0.20
CA ARG A 296 1.92 -16.85 1.07
C ARG A 296 0.78 -17.47 0.29
N MET A 297 0.59 -17.06 -0.97
CA MET A 297 -0.41 -17.65 -1.85
C MET A 297 -0.03 -19.08 -2.23
N VAL A 298 1.25 -19.35 -2.51
CA VAL A 298 1.78 -20.72 -2.72
C VAL A 298 1.53 -21.57 -1.47
N ALA A 299 1.82 -21.05 -0.28
CA ALA A 299 1.55 -21.74 0.98
C ALA A 299 0.04 -21.99 1.18
N ALA A 300 -0.82 -21.01 0.94
CA ALA A 300 -2.27 -21.17 1.05
C ALA A 300 -2.81 -22.27 0.13
N ARG A 301 -2.31 -22.32 -1.10
CA ARG A 301 -2.66 -23.37 -2.07
C ARG A 301 -2.18 -24.75 -1.63
N HIS A 302 -0.94 -24.85 -1.17
CA HIS A 302 -0.39 -26.12 -0.67
C HIS A 302 -1.20 -26.63 0.51
N ARG A 303 -1.50 -25.77 1.49
CA ARG A 303 -2.29 -26.12 2.68
C ARG A 303 -3.69 -26.62 2.30
N LEU A 304 -4.35 -25.95 1.35
CA LEU A 304 -5.68 -26.35 0.91
C LEU A 304 -5.66 -27.62 0.04
N LEU A 305 -4.77 -27.71 -0.94
CA LEU A 305 -4.85 -28.72 -2.00
C LEU A 305 -4.06 -29.99 -1.69
N VAL A 306 -3.06 -29.92 -0.81
CA VAL A 306 -2.17 -31.04 -0.45
C VAL A 306 -2.40 -31.48 1.00
N ASP A 307 -2.40 -30.52 1.95
CA ASP A 307 -2.60 -30.83 3.37
C ASP A 307 -4.10 -30.96 3.73
N GLU A 308 -5.02 -30.69 2.79
CA GLU A 308 -6.47 -30.67 2.97
C GLU A 308 -6.93 -29.77 4.14
N PHE A 309 -6.13 -28.76 4.47
CA PHE A 309 -6.44 -27.84 5.54
C PHE A 309 -7.36 -26.73 5.07
N TYR A 310 -8.49 -26.60 5.71
CA TYR A 310 -9.45 -25.53 5.46
C TYR A 310 -10.30 -25.19 6.69
N VAL A 311 -10.44 -23.92 7.01
CA VAL A 311 -11.41 -23.41 7.98
C VAL A 311 -12.50 -22.68 7.19
N PRO A 312 -13.77 -23.15 7.22
CA PRO A 312 -14.87 -22.53 6.48
C PRO A 312 -15.05 -21.05 6.81
N PHE A 313 -15.48 -20.23 5.84
CA PHE A 313 -15.77 -18.81 6.05
C PHE A 313 -16.70 -18.56 7.24
N ALA A 314 -17.79 -19.36 7.34
CA ALA A 314 -18.74 -19.26 8.44
C ALA A 314 -18.11 -19.46 9.83
N THR A 315 -17.01 -20.20 9.92
CA THR A 315 -16.26 -20.43 11.16
C THR A 315 -15.29 -19.30 11.41
N LEU A 316 -14.44 -18.97 10.42
CA LEU A 316 -13.35 -18.00 10.62
C LEU A 316 -13.88 -16.56 10.79
N THR A 317 -15.03 -16.22 10.20
CA THR A 317 -15.69 -14.91 10.46
C THR A 317 -16.16 -14.75 11.92
N ARG A 318 -16.28 -15.83 12.67
CA ARG A 318 -16.60 -15.79 14.12
C ARG A 318 -15.35 -15.57 14.99
N TYR A 319 -14.15 -15.68 14.43
CA TYR A 319 -12.92 -15.45 15.19
C TYR A 319 -12.71 -13.97 15.47
N GLY A 320 -12.58 -13.64 16.74
CA GLY A 320 -11.96 -12.41 17.20
C GLY A 320 -10.45 -12.57 17.34
N LEU A 321 -9.76 -11.46 17.59
CA LEU A 321 -8.30 -11.47 17.72
C LEU A 321 -7.79 -12.44 18.80
N PRO A 322 -8.37 -12.55 20.02
CA PRO A 322 -7.90 -13.50 21.03
C PRO A 322 -8.02 -14.97 20.59
N GLN A 323 -9.14 -15.35 19.93
CA GLN A 323 -9.30 -16.70 19.43
C GLN A 323 -8.30 -17.02 18.33
N LEU A 324 -8.05 -16.08 17.42
CA LEU A 324 -7.07 -16.24 16.37
C LEU A 324 -5.66 -16.42 16.94
N GLN A 325 -5.27 -15.57 17.89
CA GLN A 325 -3.94 -15.62 18.50
C GLN A 325 -3.69 -16.86 19.36
N SER A 326 -4.75 -17.43 19.94
CA SER A 326 -4.65 -18.65 20.75
C SER A 326 -4.79 -19.95 19.95
N ASP A 327 -5.13 -19.89 18.65
CA ASP A 327 -5.27 -21.09 17.81
C ASP A 327 -3.88 -21.65 17.48
N PRO A 328 -3.57 -22.92 17.83
CA PRO A 328 -2.27 -23.52 17.55
C PRO A 328 -1.96 -23.63 16.04
N ARG A 329 -2.98 -23.49 15.19
CA ARG A 329 -2.87 -23.52 13.74
C ARG A 329 -2.72 -22.11 13.12
N ILE A 330 -2.45 -21.09 13.92
CA ILE A 330 -2.44 -19.66 13.49
C ILE A 330 -1.62 -19.43 12.22
N ALA A 331 -0.42 -20.01 12.11
CA ALA A 331 0.43 -19.86 10.92
C ALA A 331 -0.23 -20.39 9.64
N THR A 332 -0.96 -21.51 9.76
CA THR A 332 -1.71 -22.11 8.64
C THR A 332 -2.96 -21.30 8.30
N ILE A 333 -3.65 -20.79 9.32
CA ILE A 333 -4.82 -19.92 9.16
C ILE A 333 -4.40 -18.60 8.50
N TYR A 334 -3.25 -18.04 8.83
CA TYR A 334 -2.71 -16.83 8.17
C TYR A 334 -2.49 -17.04 6.66
N SER A 335 -1.97 -18.19 6.26
CA SER A 335 -1.86 -18.53 4.84
C SER A 335 -3.24 -18.57 4.17
N GLN A 336 -4.25 -19.21 4.80
CA GLN A 336 -5.61 -19.23 4.28
C GLN A 336 -6.23 -17.83 4.19
N MET A 337 -6.03 -16.95 5.18
CA MET A 337 -6.54 -15.58 5.15
C MET A 337 -5.95 -14.77 3.99
N THR A 338 -4.65 -14.97 3.67
CA THR A 338 -4.04 -14.40 2.46
C THR A 338 -4.76 -14.90 1.21
N GLY A 339 -5.00 -16.20 1.10
CA GLY A 339 -5.76 -16.78 -0.01
C GLY A 339 -7.16 -16.21 -0.14
N TRP A 340 -7.88 -15.97 0.97
CA TRP A 340 -9.19 -15.35 0.98
C TRP A 340 -9.16 -13.89 0.52
N ALA A 341 -8.16 -13.12 0.96
CA ALA A 341 -8.00 -11.75 0.47
C ALA A 341 -7.75 -11.72 -1.04
N HIS A 342 -6.90 -12.60 -1.57
CA HIS A 342 -6.69 -12.75 -3.01
C HIS A 342 -7.97 -13.12 -3.74
N PHE A 343 -8.70 -14.12 -3.24
CA PHE A 343 -9.98 -14.53 -3.83
C PHE A 343 -10.97 -13.38 -3.88
N MET A 344 -11.16 -12.67 -2.78
CA MET A 344 -12.11 -11.56 -2.71
C MET A 344 -11.72 -10.37 -3.61
N ILE A 345 -10.42 -10.16 -3.86
CA ILE A 345 -9.93 -9.07 -4.70
C ILE A 345 -9.95 -9.42 -6.18
N TYR A 346 -9.63 -10.67 -6.55
CA TYR A 346 -9.38 -11.03 -7.96
C TYR A 346 -10.38 -12.00 -8.59
N HIS A 347 -11.18 -12.71 -7.78
CA HIS A 347 -12.15 -13.66 -8.35
C HIS A 347 -13.14 -12.97 -9.28
N ASP A 348 -13.33 -13.56 -10.45
CA ASP A 348 -14.29 -13.11 -11.48
C ASP A 348 -14.16 -11.59 -11.77
N ASN A 349 -12.94 -11.17 -12.14
CA ASN A 349 -12.59 -9.76 -12.42
C ASN A 349 -12.90 -8.79 -11.27
N GLY A 350 -12.74 -9.24 -10.02
CA GLY A 350 -12.93 -8.40 -8.85
C GLY A 350 -14.38 -8.29 -8.36
N ARG A 351 -15.20 -9.27 -8.71
CA ARG A 351 -16.63 -9.33 -8.33
C ARG A 351 -16.91 -9.01 -6.87
N TYR A 352 -16.04 -9.42 -5.97
CA TYR A 352 -16.22 -9.27 -4.52
C TYR A 352 -15.42 -8.12 -3.91
N ARG A 353 -14.61 -7.39 -4.69
CA ARG A 353 -13.70 -6.38 -4.16
C ARG A 353 -14.44 -5.23 -3.44
N ASP A 354 -15.49 -4.67 -4.03
CA ASP A 354 -16.26 -3.59 -3.39
C ASP A 354 -16.95 -4.09 -2.10
N ALA A 355 -17.43 -5.32 -2.09
CA ALA A 355 -18.00 -5.95 -0.89
C ALA A 355 -16.95 -6.18 0.21
N LEU A 356 -15.73 -6.59 -0.16
CA LEU A 356 -14.59 -6.73 0.77
C LEU A 356 -14.22 -5.37 1.39
N VAL A 357 -14.15 -4.30 0.59
CA VAL A 357 -13.84 -2.96 1.08
C VAL A 357 -14.94 -2.45 2.04
N ALA A 358 -16.21 -2.65 1.69
CA ALA A 358 -17.33 -2.32 2.57
C ALA A 358 -17.34 -3.15 3.86
N TYR A 359 -16.97 -4.43 3.77
CA TYR A 359 -16.82 -5.32 4.92
C TYR A 359 -15.68 -4.87 5.83
N ALA A 360 -14.49 -4.60 5.29
CA ALA A 360 -13.37 -4.07 6.06
C ALA A 360 -13.77 -2.76 6.77
N LYS A 361 -14.41 -1.83 6.05
CA LYS A 361 -14.90 -0.58 6.62
C LYS A 361 -15.81 -0.81 7.82
N ALA A 362 -16.79 -1.69 7.70
CA ALA A 362 -17.75 -1.99 8.78
C ALA A 362 -17.06 -2.68 9.98
N VAL A 363 -16.09 -3.56 9.76
CA VAL A 363 -15.31 -4.19 10.84
C VAL A 363 -14.48 -3.15 11.58
N TYR A 364 -13.81 -2.25 10.88
CA TYR A 364 -13.08 -1.14 11.50
C TYR A 364 -14.02 -0.11 12.17
N ASP A 365 -15.30 -0.02 11.77
CA ASP A 365 -16.36 0.72 12.46
C ASP A 365 -16.90 -0.02 13.70
N GLY A 366 -16.41 -1.23 13.98
CA GLY A 366 -16.75 -2.01 15.17
C GLY A 366 -17.80 -3.08 14.96
N SER A 367 -18.19 -3.39 13.73
CA SER A 367 -19.14 -4.51 13.46
C SER A 367 -18.55 -5.84 13.92
N GLN A 368 -19.33 -6.56 14.72
CA GLN A 368 -19.02 -7.91 15.21
C GLN A 368 -19.94 -8.97 14.60
N ASP A 369 -20.66 -8.62 13.53
CA ASP A 369 -21.61 -9.53 12.89
C ASP A 369 -20.88 -10.52 11.96
N PRO A 370 -20.82 -11.82 12.31
CA PRO A 370 -20.12 -12.82 11.51
C PRO A 370 -20.81 -13.14 10.18
N MET A 371 -22.07 -12.68 9.96
CA MET A 371 -22.80 -12.89 8.72
C MET A 371 -22.68 -11.71 7.74
N LEU A 372 -21.98 -10.64 8.13
CA LEU A 372 -21.91 -9.40 7.38
C LEU A 372 -21.33 -9.62 5.96
N LEU A 373 -20.25 -10.37 5.82
CA LEU A 373 -19.63 -10.61 4.51
C LEU A 373 -20.58 -11.34 3.54
N SER A 374 -21.28 -12.35 4.01
CA SER A 374 -22.29 -13.08 3.21
C SER A 374 -23.40 -12.16 2.70
N ARG A 375 -23.85 -11.21 3.54
CA ARG A 375 -24.85 -10.23 3.11
C ARG A 375 -24.30 -9.23 2.09
N LEU A 376 -23.11 -8.70 2.31
CA LEU A 376 -22.48 -7.74 1.40
C LEU A 376 -22.17 -8.37 0.03
N THR A 377 -21.73 -9.61 0.00
CA THR A 377 -21.48 -10.33 -1.26
C THR A 377 -22.75 -10.88 -1.89
N ARG A 378 -23.89 -10.87 -1.16
CA ARG A 378 -25.15 -11.54 -1.53
C ARG A 378 -24.95 -13.01 -1.89
N THR A 379 -23.97 -13.66 -1.23
CA THR A 379 -23.55 -15.03 -1.51
C THR A 379 -23.43 -15.79 -0.17
N PRO A 380 -24.12 -16.93 0.00
CA PRO A 380 -23.98 -17.77 1.20
C PRO A 380 -22.51 -18.22 1.37
N TYR A 381 -22.07 -18.41 2.62
CA TYR A 381 -20.70 -18.86 2.91
C TYR A 381 -20.35 -20.18 2.25
N ALA A 382 -21.26 -21.13 2.22
CA ALA A 382 -21.01 -22.42 1.55
C ALA A 382 -20.72 -22.25 0.04
N GLU A 383 -21.34 -21.27 -0.60
CA GLU A 383 -21.04 -20.98 -2.01
C GLU A 383 -19.72 -20.21 -2.16
N LEU A 384 -19.39 -19.29 -1.24
CA LEU A 384 -18.08 -18.64 -1.21
C LEU A 384 -16.95 -19.65 -0.96
N ASP A 385 -17.15 -20.63 -0.06
CA ASP A 385 -16.22 -21.73 0.19
C ASP A 385 -15.96 -22.54 -1.08
N LYS A 386 -17.01 -22.90 -1.81
CA LYS A 386 -16.91 -23.64 -3.09
C LYS A 386 -16.12 -22.85 -4.14
N GLN A 387 -16.49 -21.56 -4.33
CA GLN A 387 -15.83 -20.69 -5.30
C GLN A 387 -14.36 -20.44 -4.93
N TYR A 388 -14.05 -20.31 -3.65
CA TYR A 388 -12.67 -20.21 -3.17
C TYR A 388 -11.85 -21.47 -3.51
N HIS A 389 -12.39 -22.68 -3.28
CA HIS A 389 -11.71 -23.92 -3.67
C HIS A 389 -11.47 -24.00 -5.17
N GLU A 390 -12.43 -23.58 -5.99
CA GLU A 390 -12.26 -23.53 -7.45
C GLU A 390 -11.22 -22.48 -7.87
N PHE A 391 -11.21 -21.31 -7.23
CA PHE A 391 -10.21 -20.27 -7.46
C PHE A 391 -8.80 -20.78 -7.15
N MET A 392 -8.62 -21.48 -6.03
CA MET A 392 -7.31 -22.01 -5.60
C MET A 392 -6.78 -23.14 -6.49
N LYS A 393 -7.65 -23.84 -7.23
CA LYS A 393 -7.25 -24.89 -8.22
C LYS A 393 -6.71 -24.33 -9.51
N LYS A 394 -6.98 -23.07 -9.86
CA LYS A 394 -6.49 -22.45 -11.11
C LYS A 394 -4.96 -22.42 -11.12
N ARG A 395 -4.33 -22.69 -12.26
CA ARG A 395 -2.87 -22.75 -12.40
C ARG A 395 -2.22 -21.41 -12.75
N SER A 396 -2.98 -20.43 -13.19
CA SER A 396 -2.66 -18.99 -13.42
C SER A 396 -3.91 -18.29 -13.92
N PRO A 397 -4.01 -16.97 -13.78
CA PRO A 397 -5.05 -16.23 -14.45
C PRO A 397 -4.87 -16.27 -15.98
#